data_99198cfb0627e249a91d83d02dd4c74c
#
_entry.id   99198cfb0627e249a91d83d02dd4c74c
#
_cell.length_a   1.000
_cell.length_b   1.000
_cell.length_c   1.000
_cell.angle_alpha   90.00
_cell.angle_beta   90.00
_cell.angle_gamma   90.00
#
_symmetry.space_group_name_H-M   'P 1'
#
loop_
_entity.id
_entity.type
_entity.pdbx_description
1 polymer ?
#
loop_
_entity_poly.entity_id
_entity_poly.type
_entity_poly.pdbx_seq_one_letter_code
_entity_poly.pdbx_strand_id
1 'polypeptide(L)'
;MKSKRFFSGETPEKRGKQAEEAFFKAWEGRPLPKWMVAVARPTREEDLFEKTDAVIVAIDRPPIRVQIKSFYPQKTLIQECHEAGVALVWVCASDSEQRIRGKTHKAIHDLTVFLRQSVQVLPEHQKIKKGFSPSFYRRGTRYKKNPRKRELLQQQDK
;
A
#
# COMPACT_ATOMS: atom_id res chain seq x y z
N MET A 1 -18.09 -13.92 24.25
CA MET A 1 -17.45 -13.09 23.19
C MET A 1 -16.28 -12.33 23.79
N LYS A 2 -15.04 -12.60 23.34
CA LYS A 2 -13.89 -11.81 23.80
C LYS A 2 -14.02 -10.41 23.18
N SER A 3 -14.25 -9.39 24.01
CA SER A 3 -14.28 -7.98 23.61
C SER A 3 -12.98 -7.65 22.87
N LYS A 4 -13.09 -7.23 21.60
CA LYS A 4 -11.95 -6.74 20.83
C LYS A 4 -11.46 -5.47 21.52
N ARG A 5 -10.29 -5.51 22.14
CA ARG A 5 -9.68 -4.35 22.78
C ARG A 5 -9.24 -3.38 21.68
N PHE A 6 -9.86 -2.22 21.64
CA PHE A 6 -9.44 -1.10 20.81
C PHE A 6 -8.26 -0.37 21.45
N PHE A 7 -7.53 0.39 20.68
CA PHE A 7 -6.49 1.27 21.21
C PHE A 7 -7.08 2.27 22.19
N SER A 8 -6.37 2.55 23.28
CA SER A 8 -6.81 3.40 24.39
C SER A 8 -6.77 4.90 24.10
N GLY A 9 -6.60 5.29 22.84
CA GLY A 9 -6.60 6.71 22.45
C GLY A 9 -7.96 7.37 22.68
N GLU A 10 -7.95 8.53 23.28
CA GLU A 10 -9.16 9.32 23.58
C GLU A 10 -9.87 9.79 22.31
N THR A 11 -9.11 10.11 21.25
CA THR A 11 -9.63 10.59 19.98
C THR A 11 -9.42 9.55 18.86
N PRO A 12 -10.27 9.57 17.81
CA PRO A 12 -10.08 8.70 16.64
C PRO A 12 -8.69 8.84 15.99
N GLU A 13 -8.16 10.07 15.96
CA GLU A 13 -6.83 10.37 15.41
C GLU A 13 -5.70 9.71 16.21
N LYS A 14 -5.75 9.78 17.54
CA LYS A 14 -4.78 9.09 18.40
C LYS A 14 -4.82 7.59 18.20
N ARG A 15 -6.02 7.01 18.11
CA ARG A 15 -6.18 5.58 17.83
C ARG A 15 -5.65 5.19 16.45
N GLY A 16 -5.86 6.04 15.44
CA GLY A 16 -5.29 5.86 14.10
C GLY A 16 -3.77 5.81 14.13
N LYS A 17 -3.13 6.82 14.74
CA LYS A 17 -1.67 6.85 14.89
C LYS A 17 -1.10 5.64 15.62
N GLN A 18 -1.75 5.19 16.69
CA GLN A 18 -1.33 3.99 17.42
C GLN A 18 -1.43 2.73 16.56
N ALA A 19 -2.45 2.63 15.70
CA ALA A 19 -2.58 1.52 14.76
C ALA A 19 -1.48 1.53 13.70
N GLU A 20 -1.14 2.70 13.15
CA GLU A 20 -0.03 2.88 12.22
C GLU A 20 1.31 2.53 12.85
N GLU A 21 1.59 3.03 14.06
CA GLU A 21 2.81 2.70 14.80
C GLU A 21 2.94 1.21 15.06
N ALA A 22 1.85 0.55 15.49
CA ALA A 22 1.83 -0.90 15.70
C ALA A 22 2.06 -1.66 14.39
N PHE A 23 1.53 -1.16 13.27
CA PHE A 23 1.76 -1.73 11.95
C PHE A 23 3.24 -1.66 11.57
N PHE A 24 3.88 -0.50 11.64
CA PHE A 24 5.30 -0.36 11.30
C PHE A 24 6.20 -1.17 12.23
N LYS A 25 5.92 -1.16 13.54
CA LYS A 25 6.65 -1.99 14.51
C LYS A 25 6.61 -3.48 14.19
N ALA A 26 5.49 -3.96 13.65
CA ALA A 26 5.36 -5.36 13.26
C ALA A 26 6.35 -5.80 12.16
N TRP A 27 6.86 -4.87 11.38
CA TRP A 27 7.83 -5.12 10.30
C TRP A 27 9.26 -4.73 10.65
N GLU A 28 9.45 -3.95 11.69
CA GLU A 28 10.76 -3.44 12.10
C GLU A 28 11.66 -4.57 12.65
N GLY A 29 12.92 -4.60 12.20
CA GLY A 29 13.93 -5.54 12.70
C GLY A 29 13.63 -7.02 12.44
N ARG A 30 12.67 -7.35 11.56
CA ARG A 30 12.30 -8.73 11.22
C ARG A 30 12.63 -9.07 9.78
N PRO A 31 12.98 -10.33 9.48
CA PRO A 31 13.17 -10.76 8.10
C PRO A 31 11.85 -10.60 7.32
N LEU A 32 11.94 -9.92 6.19
CA LEU A 32 10.82 -9.74 5.27
C LEU A 32 10.59 -11.03 4.45
N PRO A 33 9.35 -11.29 4.00
CA PRO A 33 9.09 -12.35 3.04
C PRO A 33 9.92 -12.17 1.77
N LYS A 34 10.31 -13.26 1.11
CA LYS A 34 11.18 -13.23 -0.07
C LYS A 34 10.71 -12.30 -1.21
N TRP A 35 9.41 -12.08 -1.31
CA TRP A 35 8.82 -11.21 -2.33
C TRP A 35 8.76 -9.72 -1.95
N MET A 36 9.05 -9.39 -0.68
CA MET A 36 8.95 -8.05 -0.12
C MET A 36 10.36 -7.46 0.09
N VAL A 37 10.57 -6.24 -0.37
CA VAL A 37 11.84 -5.51 -0.25
C VAL A 37 11.82 -4.61 0.97
N ALA A 38 10.74 -3.86 1.16
CA ALA A 38 10.62 -2.90 2.25
C ALA A 38 9.15 -2.60 2.59
N VAL A 39 8.93 -2.11 3.79
CA VAL A 39 7.70 -1.44 4.22
C VAL A 39 8.07 0.01 4.52
N ALA A 40 7.53 0.94 3.77
CA ALA A 40 7.90 2.35 3.83
C ALA A 40 6.70 3.22 4.26
N ARG A 41 7.00 4.36 4.85
CA ARG A 41 6.01 5.42 5.04
C ARG A 41 5.73 6.08 3.69
N PRO A 42 4.48 6.50 3.43
CA PRO A 42 4.15 7.19 2.20
C PRO A 42 4.84 8.55 2.13
N THR A 43 4.97 9.07 0.92
CA THR A 43 5.29 10.48 0.73
C THR A 43 4.11 11.35 1.20
N ARG A 44 4.36 12.64 1.40
CA ARG A 44 3.29 13.58 1.79
C ARG A 44 2.16 13.64 0.76
N GLU A 45 2.48 13.49 -0.52
CA GLU A 45 1.49 13.47 -1.59
C GLU A 45 0.63 12.20 -1.54
N GLU A 46 1.24 11.04 -1.37
CA GLU A 46 0.53 9.75 -1.24
C GLU A 46 -0.39 9.73 -0.01
N ASP A 47 0.06 10.28 1.11
CA ASP A 47 -0.73 10.38 2.33
C ASP A 47 -1.96 11.29 2.15
N LEU A 48 -1.76 12.49 1.60
CA LEU A 48 -2.82 13.50 1.49
C LEU A 48 -3.83 13.19 0.38
N PHE A 49 -3.37 12.76 -0.81
CA PHE A 49 -4.22 12.62 -1.99
C PHE A 49 -4.69 11.18 -2.22
N GLU A 50 -3.90 10.20 -1.83
CA GLU A 50 -4.18 8.79 -2.11
C GLU A 50 -4.67 8.02 -0.88
N LYS A 51 -4.79 8.66 0.28
CA LYS A 51 -5.19 8.05 1.57
C LYS A 51 -4.37 6.79 1.89
N THR A 52 -3.06 6.87 1.64
CA THR A 52 -2.12 5.77 1.81
C THR A 52 -1.37 5.97 3.12
N ASP A 53 -1.47 5.03 4.04
CA ASP A 53 -0.79 5.08 5.35
C ASP A 53 0.55 4.34 5.32
N ALA A 54 0.74 3.40 4.39
CA ALA A 54 2.00 2.68 4.18
C ALA A 54 2.15 2.22 2.72
N VAL A 55 3.39 2.01 2.30
CA VAL A 55 3.74 1.49 0.98
C VAL A 55 4.62 0.24 1.16
N ILE A 56 4.19 -0.87 0.58
CA ILE A 56 4.96 -2.11 0.55
C ILE A 56 5.68 -2.20 -0.80
N VAL A 57 6.99 -2.13 -0.76
CA VAL A 57 7.85 -2.32 -1.94
C VAL A 57 8.07 -3.81 -2.13
N ALA A 58 7.72 -4.33 -3.29
CA ALA A 58 7.80 -5.74 -3.63
C ALA A 58 8.72 -5.99 -4.83
N ILE A 59 9.27 -7.22 -4.91
CA ILE A 59 10.07 -7.65 -6.05
C ILE A 59 9.13 -7.92 -7.23
N ASP A 60 9.53 -7.51 -8.43
CA ASP A 60 8.84 -7.80 -9.71
C ASP A 60 7.37 -7.38 -9.82
N ARG A 61 6.94 -6.47 -8.97
CA ARG A 61 5.60 -5.87 -9.03
C ARG A 61 5.61 -4.41 -8.56
N PRO A 62 4.61 -3.61 -8.95
CA PRO A 62 4.50 -2.23 -8.47
C PRO A 62 4.33 -2.18 -6.95
N PRO A 63 4.71 -1.07 -6.32
CA PRO A 63 4.47 -0.83 -4.90
C PRO A 63 2.98 -0.99 -4.55
N ILE A 64 2.72 -1.64 -3.42
CA ILE A 64 1.37 -1.90 -2.93
C ILE A 64 1.04 -0.82 -1.89
N ARG A 65 0.02 -0.03 -2.17
CA ARG A 65 -0.50 0.97 -1.24
C ARG A 65 -1.34 0.29 -0.16
N VAL A 66 -1.15 0.71 1.07
CA VAL A 66 -1.85 0.16 2.24
C VAL A 66 -2.52 1.27 3.02
N GLN A 67 -3.79 1.09 3.35
CA GLN A 67 -4.51 1.92 4.31
C GLN A 67 -4.69 1.15 5.61
N ILE A 68 -4.42 1.81 6.74
CA ILE A 68 -4.47 1.20 8.07
C ILE A 68 -5.67 1.78 8.84
N LYS A 69 -6.45 0.91 9.47
CA LYS A 69 -7.59 1.31 10.29
C LYS A 69 -7.48 0.71 11.69
N SER A 70 -7.86 1.47 12.70
CA SER A 70 -7.91 1.04 14.10
C SER A 70 -9.20 0.30 14.47
N PHE A 71 -10.13 0.15 13.54
CA PHE A 71 -11.42 -0.53 13.71
C PHE A 71 -11.66 -1.52 12.57
N TYR A 72 -12.62 -2.43 12.78
CA TYR A 72 -13.03 -3.36 11.72
C TYR A 72 -13.78 -2.60 10.62
N PRO A 73 -13.29 -2.60 9.38
CA PRO A 73 -13.89 -1.82 8.32
C PRO A 73 -15.21 -2.44 7.83
N GLN A 74 -16.13 -1.60 7.40
CA GLN A 74 -17.34 -2.03 6.71
C GLN A 74 -17.00 -2.55 5.30
N LYS A 75 -17.86 -3.42 4.75
CA LYS A 75 -17.66 -4.00 3.41
C LYS A 75 -17.56 -2.96 2.30
N THR A 76 -18.33 -1.88 2.40
CA THR A 76 -18.29 -0.75 1.47
C THR A 76 -16.91 -0.09 1.42
N LEU A 77 -16.32 0.18 2.59
CA LEU A 77 -14.99 0.76 2.68
C LEU A 77 -13.90 -0.18 2.09
N ILE A 78 -14.03 -1.49 2.33
CA ILE A 78 -13.11 -2.48 1.75
C ILE A 78 -13.20 -2.44 0.23
N GLN A 79 -14.40 -2.40 -0.32
CA GLN A 79 -14.64 -2.34 -1.76
C GLN A 79 -14.07 -1.05 -2.36
N GLU A 80 -14.34 0.10 -1.77
CA GLU A 80 -13.80 1.40 -2.19
C GLU A 80 -12.27 1.41 -2.23
N CYS A 81 -11.63 0.84 -1.21
CA CYS A 81 -10.16 0.70 -1.18
C CYS A 81 -9.66 -0.20 -2.30
N HIS A 82 -10.32 -1.33 -2.55
CA HIS A 82 -9.94 -2.25 -3.62
C HIS A 82 -10.10 -1.62 -5.00
N GLU A 83 -11.17 -0.86 -5.24
CA GLU A 83 -11.40 -0.11 -6.48
C GLU A 83 -10.32 0.96 -6.69
N ALA A 84 -9.83 1.57 -5.62
CA ALA A 84 -8.70 2.50 -5.64
C ALA A 84 -7.32 1.81 -5.75
N GLY A 85 -7.26 0.48 -5.76
CA GLY A 85 -6.01 -0.29 -5.77
C GLY A 85 -5.23 -0.24 -4.46
N VAL A 86 -5.92 -0.12 -3.33
CA VAL A 86 -5.34 -0.01 -1.98
C VAL A 86 -5.71 -1.22 -1.14
N ALA A 87 -4.74 -1.84 -0.49
CA ALA A 87 -4.97 -2.92 0.48
C ALA A 87 -5.40 -2.32 1.82
N LEU A 88 -6.48 -2.80 2.40
CA LEU A 88 -7.01 -2.31 3.67
C LEU A 88 -6.65 -3.25 4.82
N VAL A 89 -5.85 -2.78 5.77
CA VAL A 89 -5.44 -3.52 6.96
C VAL A 89 -6.06 -2.90 8.21
N TRP A 90 -6.71 -3.70 9.03
CA TRP A 90 -7.19 -3.23 10.32
C TRP A 90 -6.37 -3.82 11.47
N VAL A 91 -5.94 -2.96 12.37
CA VAL A 91 -5.04 -3.28 13.48
C VAL A 91 -5.72 -2.97 14.79
N CYS A 92 -5.74 -3.94 15.70
CA CYS A 92 -6.27 -3.79 17.07
C CYS A 92 -5.13 -3.69 18.07
N ALA A 93 -5.39 -3.04 19.22
CA ALA A 93 -4.43 -2.96 20.31
C ALA A 93 -3.97 -4.33 20.86
N SER A 94 -4.81 -5.34 20.70
CA SER A 94 -4.51 -6.73 21.15
C SER A 94 -3.83 -7.57 20.08
N ASP A 95 -3.54 -7.03 18.89
CA ASP A 95 -2.89 -7.79 17.83
C ASP A 95 -1.40 -7.92 18.12
N SER A 96 -0.88 -9.16 18.04
CA SER A 96 0.55 -9.38 18.02
C SER A 96 1.15 -8.97 16.67
N GLU A 97 2.45 -8.72 16.64
CA GLU A 97 3.17 -8.40 15.39
C GLU A 97 2.95 -9.47 14.32
N GLN A 98 2.97 -10.75 14.70
CA GLN A 98 2.69 -11.85 13.78
C GLN A 98 1.27 -11.79 13.22
N ARG A 99 0.29 -11.41 14.04
CA ARG A 99 -1.10 -11.28 13.61
C ARG A 99 -1.28 -10.09 12.65
N ILE A 100 -0.61 -8.97 12.91
CA ILE A 100 -0.61 -7.82 12.00
C ILE A 100 -0.04 -8.20 10.64
N ARG A 101 1.09 -8.90 10.61
CA ARG A 101 1.69 -9.42 9.38
C ARG A 101 0.76 -10.37 8.63
N GLY A 102 0.10 -11.30 9.33
CA GLY A 102 -0.90 -12.19 8.75
C GLY A 102 -2.08 -11.43 8.12
N LYS A 103 -2.59 -10.40 8.81
CA LYS A 103 -3.65 -9.53 8.27
C LYS A 103 -3.19 -8.77 7.03
N THR A 104 -1.95 -8.29 7.01
CA THR A 104 -1.37 -7.60 5.86
C THR A 104 -1.29 -8.52 4.64
N HIS A 105 -0.78 -9.74 4.82
CA HIS A 105 -0.74 -10.73 3.74
C HIS A 105 -2.12 -11.03 3.19
N LYS A 106 -3.11 -11.20 4.08
CA LYS A 106 -4.49 -11.43 3.67
C LYS A 106 -5.06 -10.26 2.88
N ALA A 107 -4.87 -9.03 3.35
CA ALA A 107 -5.37 -7.83 2.66
C ALA A 107 -4.77 -7.67 1.25
N ILE A 108 -3.48 -7.95 1.09
CA ILE A 108 -2.80 -7.93 -0.21
C ILE A 108 -3.34 -9.04 -1.13
N HIS A 109 -3.57 -10.23 -0.58
CA HIS A 109 -4.16 -11.33 -1.35
C HIS A 109 -5.57 -10.97 -1.82
N ASP A 110 -6.43 -10.45 -0.94
CA ASP A 110 -7.80 -10.07 -1.24
C ASP A 110 -7.86 -8.98 -2.33
N LEU A 111 -6.99 -7.97 -2.23
CA LEU A 111 -6.83 -6.96 -3.28
C LEU A 111 -6.40 -7.58 -4.61
N THR A 112 -5.44 -8.49 -4.60
CA THR A 112 -4.95 -9.15 -5.82
C THR A 112 -6.06 -9.95 -6.50
N VAL A 113 -6.86 -10.66 -5.72
CA VAL A 113 -8.02 -11.42 -6.22
C VAL A 113 -9.05 -10.48 -6.84
N PHE A 114 -9.40 -9.39 -6.14
CA PHE A 114 -10.34 -8.38 -6.63
C PHE A 114 -9.91 -7.79 -7.97
N LEU A 115 -8.64 -7.37 -8.09
CA LEU A 115 -8.10 -6.78 -9.32
C LEU A 115 -8.11 -7.78 -10.49
N ARG A 116 -7.80 -9.04 -10.24
CA ARG A 116 -7.86 -10.10 -11.27
C ARG A 116 -9.29 -10.31 -11.77
N GLN A 117 -10.27 -10.37 -10.88
CA GLN A 117 -11.68 -10.54 -11.25
C GLN A 117 -12.19 -9.33 -12.04
N SER A 118 -11.83 -8.11 -11.63
CA SER A 118 -12.22 -6.88 -12.32
C SER A 118 -11.70 -6.81 -13.76
N VAL A 119 -10.47 -7.32 -14.00
CA VAL A 119 -9.90 -7.39 -15.35
C VAL A 119 -10.62 -8.40 -16.24
N GLN A 120 -11.07 -9.53 -15.69
CA GLN A 120 -11.78 -10.56 -16.46
C GLN A 120 -13.17 -10.13 -16.92
N VAL A 121 -13.83 -9.24 -16.17
CA VAL A 121 -15.18 -8.75 -16.49
C VAL A 121 -15.18 -7.70 -17.61
N LEU A 122 -14.05 -7.06 -17.91
CA LEU A 122 -13.97 -6.05 -18.97
C LEU A 122 -14.02 -6.70 -20.36
N PRO A 123 -14.96 -6.25 -21.27
CA PRO A 123 -14.97 -6.68 -22.66
C PRO A 123 -13.61 -6.42 -23.33
N GLU A 124 -13.20 -7.31 -24.24
CA GLU A 124 -11.89 -7.26 -24.93
C GLU A 124 -11.56 -5.87 -25.51
N HIS A 125 -12.55 -5.24 -26.16
CA HIS A 125 -12.36 -3.90 -26.75
C HIS A 125 -12.14 -2.77 -25.72
N GLN A 126 -12.63 -2.94 -24.48
CA GLN A 126 -12.42 -1.98 -23.41
C GLN A 126 -11.07 -2.19 -22.68
N LYS A 127 -10.57 -3.45 -22.66
CA LYS A 127 -9.27 -3.78 -22.11
C LYS A 127 -8.14 -3.02 -22.83
N ILE A 128 -8.26 -2.90 -24.16
CA ILE A 128 -7.29 -2.20 -25.00
C ILE A 128 -7.36 -0.68 -24.79
N LYS A 129 -8.57 -0.10 -24.74
CA LYS A 129 -8.76 1.36 -24.61
C LYS A 129 -8.33 1.92 -23.24
N LYS A 130 -8.45 1.15 -22.17
CA LYS A 130 -8.04 1.59 -20.82
C LYS A 130 -6.57 1.33 -20.49
N GLY A 131 -5.77 0.84 -21.45
CA GLY A 131 -4.36 0.56 -21.21
C GLY A 131 -4.09 -0.52 -20.16
N PHE A 132 -5.09 -1.33 -19.83
CA PHE A 132 -5.00 -2.50 -18.95
C PHE A 132 -4.33 -3.68 -19.67
N SER A 133 -3.22 -3.41 -20.34
CA SER A 133 -2.29 -4.47 -20.74
C SER A 133 -1.52 -4.91 -19.50
N PRO A 134 -1.25 -6.19 -19.32
CA PRO A 134 -0.32 -6.67 -18.27
C PRO A 134 1.04 -5.99 -18.32
N SER A 135 1.42 -5.40 -19.45
CA SER A 135 2.61 -4.56 -19.61
C SER A 135 2.55 -3.22 -18.90
N PHE A 136 1.39 -2.76 -18.42
CA PHE A 136 1.30 -1.52 -17.64
C PHE A 136 2.03 -1.66 -16.29
N TYR A 137 2.11 -2.88 -15.78
CA TYR A 137 2.90 -3.18 -14.59
C TYR A 137 4.42 -3.23 -14.85
N ARG A 138 4.88 -3.19 -16.13
CA ARG A 138 6.32 -3.16 -16.49
C ARG A 138 6.91 -1.77 -16.67
N ARG A 139 6.10 -0.73 -16.70
CA ARG A 139 6.63 0.64 -16.71
C ARG A 139 6.89 1.08 -15.27
N GLY A 140 7.97 0.52 -14.71
CA GLY A 140 8.70 1.22 -13.68
C GLY A 140 8.84 2.67 -14.15
N THR A 141 8.46 3.61 -13.33
CA THR A 141 8.67 5.04 -13.54
C THR A 141 10.11 5.22 -14.00
N ARG A 142 10.31 5.38 -15.31
CA ARG A 142 11.56 5.93 -15.81
C ARG A 142 11.58 7.32 -15.19
N TYR A 143 12.34 7.45 -14.11
CA TYR A 143 12.79 8.75 -13.64
C TYR A 143 13.29 9.47 -14.89
N LYS A 144 12.54 10.43 -15.38
CA LYS A 144 13.00 11.34 -16.42
C LYS A 144 14.24 11.98 -15.83
N LYS A 145 15.41 11.50 -16.23
CA LYS A 145 16.69 12.13 -15.90
C LYS A 145 16.53 13.58 -16.32
N ASN A 146 16.50 14.46 -15.34
CA ASN A 146 16.31 15.88 -15.55
C ASN A 146 17.44 16.38 -16.45
N PRO A 147 17.18 16.82 -17.71
CA PRO A 147 18.22 17.18 -18.65
C PRO A 147 19.09 18.34 -18.18
N ARG A 148 18.60 19.18 -17.26
CA ARG A 148 19.33 20.32 -16.70
C ARG A 148 20.57 19.98 -15.87
N LYS A 149 20.74 18.72 -15.45
CA LYS A 149 21.97 18.31 -14.71
C LYS A 149 23.16 18.03 -15.61
N ARG A 150 22.98 17.88 -16.92
CA ARG A 150 24.09 17.65 -17.86
C ARG A 150 24.83 18.94 -18.26
N GLU A 151 24.14 20.07 -18.26
CA GLU A 151 24.78 21.35 -18.67
C GLU A 151 25.68 21.94 -17.59
N LEU A 152 25.40 21.66 -16.31
CA LEU A 152 26.22 22.19 -15.21
C LEU A 152 27.57 21.46 -15.00
N LEU A 153 27.72 20.23 -15.52
CA LEU A 153 28.97 19.47 -15.43
C LEU A 153 29.96 19.77 -16.57
N GLN A 154 29.51 20.41 -17.67
CA GLN A 154 30.39 20.77 -18.79
C GLN A 154 31.00 22.16 -18.68
N GLN A 155 30.66 22.96 -17.66
CA GLN A 155 31.20 24.31 -17.45
C GLN A 155 32.33 24.37 -16.43
N GLN A 156 32.75 23.24 -15.84
CA GLN A 156 33.83 23.21 -14.85
C GLN A 156 35.21 22.77 -15.39
N ASP A 157 35.29 22.44 -16.69
CA ASP A 157 36.56 22.02 -17.33
C ASP A 157 37.02 22.99 -18.43
N LYS A 158 36.92 24.31 -18.15
CA LYS A 158 37.58 25.33 -18.94
C LYS A 158 38.26 26.37 -18.09
#